data_1369c59fee6f21446b1271bb2730a008
#
_entry.id   1369c59fee6f21446b1271bb2730a008
#
_cell.length_a   1.000
_cell.length_b   1.000
_cell.length_c   1.000
_cell.angle_alpha   90.00
_cell.angle_beta   90.00
_cell.angle_gamma   90.00
#
_symmetry.space_group_name_H-M   'P 1'
#
loop_
_entity.id
_entity.type
_entity.pdbx_description
1 polymer ?
#
loop_
_entity_poly.entity_id
_entity_poly.type
_entity_poly.pdbx_seq_one_letter_code
_entity_poly.pdbx_strand_id
1 'polypeptide(L)'
;RRTFEACRGKYVAYLDGDDWWCDPRKLQMQADLMESDPGCGMCYTRASNYWQASDRTEPDHPDHYTDFGRLLCSLTIANCATLARRELIARYYDEVRPAEHPEWKTDDAPMWLWFAVCSRVRYLPAITAVHRRLPQSVSHSTEYPRRIAFCDSLMDISLWFDARYGARRNRFRILRRRS
;
A
#
# COMPACT_ATOMS: atom_id res chain seq x y z
N ARG A 1 4.55 7.44 -12.14
CA ARG A 1 4.33 8.89 -12.23
C ARG A 1 3.54 9.27 -13.50
N ARG A 2 3.96 8.85 -14.72
CA ARG A 2 3.27 9.22 -15.98
C ARG A 2 1.78 8.90 -15.99
N THR A 3 1.39 7.71 -15.51
CA THR A 3 -0.03 7.31 -15.41
C THR A 3 -0.80 8.22 -14.47
N PHE A 4 -0.19 8.59 -13.33
CA PHE A 4 -0.78 9.51 -12.38
C PHE A 4 -1.02 10.91 -13.00
N GLU A 5 -0.08 11.43 -13.78
CA GLU A 5 -0.20 12.74 -14.45
C GLU A 5 -1.38 12.83 -15.42
N ALA A 6 -1.84 11.68 -15.93
CA ALA A 6 -3.04 11.60 -16.76
C ALA A 6 -4.36 11.59 -15.96
N CYS A 7 -4.30 11.33 -14.64
CA CYS A 7 -5.48 11.31 -13.79
C CYS A 7 -6.00 12.72 -13.53
N ARG A 8 -7.31 12.95 -13.75
CA ARG A 8 -7.98 14.26 -13.58
C ARG A 8 -8.97 14.27 -12.42
N GLY A 9 -9.33 13.11 -11.88
CA GLY A 9 -10.30 12.97 -10.79
C GLY A 9 -9.80 13.53 -9.47
N LYS A 10 -10.73 13.82 -8.56
CA LYS A 10 -10.46 14.20 -7.16
C LYS A 10 -9.74 13.07 -6.43
N TYR A 11 -10.08 11.83 -6.75
CA TYR A 11 -9.50 10.60 -6.21
C TYR A 11 -8.82 9.79 -7.30
N VAL A 12 -7.85 8.98 -6.90
CA VAL A 12 -7.17 7.99 -7.73
C VAL A 12 -7.33 6.62 -7.10
N ALA A 13 -7.86 5.68 -7.86
CA ALA A 13 -7.91 4.27 -7.48
C ALA A 13 -6.79 3.52 -8.20
N TYR A 14 -6.15 2.59 -7.50
CA TYR A 14 -5.10 1.76 -8.05
C TYR A 14 -5.66 0.39 -8.45
N LEU A 15 -5.20 -0.10 -9.60
CA LEU A 15 -5.49 -1.45 -10.07
C LEU A 15 -4.33 -1.90 -10.94
N ASP A 16 -3.63 -2.92 -10.51
CA ASP A 16 -2.58 -3.55 -11.29
C ASP A 16 -3.20 -4.40 -12.41
N GLY A 17 -2.47 -4.62 -13.50
CA GLY A 17 -3.03 -5.23 -14.72
C GLY A 17 -3.42 -6.71 -14.59
N ASP A 18 -3.00 -7.37 -13.50
CA ASP A 18 -3.29 -8.76 -13.17
C ASP A 18 -4.35 -8.92 -12.05
N ASP A 19 -4.75 -7.82 -11.42
CA ASP A 19 -5.76 -7.76 -10.37
C ASP A 19 -7.15 -7.40 -10.92
N TRP A 20 -8.21 -7.55 -10.11
CA TRP A 20 -9.55 -7.08 -10.49
C TRP A 20 -10.40 -6.69 -9.28
N TRP A 21 -11.41 -5.83 -9.55
CA TRP A 21 -12.42 -5.51 -8.56
C TRP A 21 -13.59 -6.48 -8.66
N CYS A 22 -14.07 -6.96 -7.51
CA CYS A 22 -15.13 -7.95 -7.41
C CYS A 22 -16.45 -7.39 -6.83
N ASP A 23 -16.48 -6.15 -6.32
CA ASP A 23 -17.69 -5.46 -5.88
C ASP A 23 -17.87 -4.16 -6.69
N PRO A 24 -18.99 -4.03 -7.46
CA PRO A 24 -19.25 -2.84 -8.26
C PRO A 24 -19.45 -1.57 -7.43
N ARG A 25 -19.72 -1.69 -6.13
CA ARG A 25 -19.91 -0.56 -5.21
C ARG A 25 -18.59 -0.06 -4.61
N LYS A 26 -17.46 -0.71 -4.88
CA LYS A 26 -16.15 -0.40 -4.29
C LYS A 26 -15.85 1.10 -4.31
N LEU A 27 -15.85 1.70 -5.48
CA LEU A 27 -15.48 3.11 -5.64
C LEU A 27 -16.48 4.05 -4.96
N GLN A 28 -17.78 3.73 -5.00
CA GLN A 28 -18.79 4.53 -4.33
C GLN A 28 -18.61 4.51 -2.82
N MET A 29 -18.47 3.32 -2.20
CA MET A 29 -18.28 3.19 -0.76
C MET A 29 -17.02 3.92 -0.28
N GLN A 30 -15.94 3.84 -1.04
CA GLN A 30 -14.68 4.53 -0.71
C GLN A 30 -14.81 6.05 -0.87
N ALA A 31 -15.46 6.52 -1.93
CA ALA A 31 -15.69 7.94 -2.15
C ALA A 31 -16.59 8.52 -1.05
N ASP A 32 -17.69 7.86 -0.70
CA ASP A 32 -18.60 8.29 0.36
C ASP A 32 -17.87 8.42 1.71
N LEU A 33 -17.02 7.43 2.05
CA LEU A 33 -16.18 7.51 3.25
C LEU A 33 -15.26 8.73 3.21
N MET A 34 -14.57 8.96 2.09
CA MET A 34 -13.63 10.06 1.96
C MET A 34 -14.30 11.43 1.90
N GLU A 35 -15.54 11.52 1.41
CA GLU A 35 -16.34 12.74 1.45
C GLU A 35 -16.85 13.04 2.88
N SER A 36 -17.21 12.01 3.63
CA SER A 36 -17.65 12.15 5.03
C SER A 36 -16.52 12.49 6.01
N ASP A 37 -15.26 12.21 5.62
CA ASP A 37 -14.07 12.49 6.42
C ASP A 37 -13.03 13.31 5.62
N PRO A 38 -13.12 14.65 5.62
CA PRO A 38 -12.18 15.52 4.88
C PRO A 38 -10.70 15.32 5.24
N GLY A 39 -10.40 14.81 6.44
CA GLY A 39 -9.03 14.49 6.85
C GLY A 39 -8.53 13.12 6.39
N CYS A 40 -9.41 12.32 5.77
CA CYS A 40 -9.02 11.04 5.17
C CYS A 40 -8.30 11.28 3.85
N GLY A 41 -7.02 10.99 3.77
CA GLY A 41 -6.22 11.12 2.55
C GLY A 41 -6.25 9.86 1.68
N MET A 42 -6.39 8.71 2.32
CA MET A 42 -6.47 7.40 1.67
C MET A 42 -7.40 6.47 2.45
N CYS A 43 -8.17 5.68 1.75
CA CYS A 43 -8.85 4.55 2.33
C CYS A 43 -8.59 3.27 1.53
N TYR A 44 -8.74 2.14 2.18
CA TYR A 44 -8.64 0.84 1.54
C TYR A 44 -9.71 -0.11 2.06
N THR A 45 -10.06 -1.07 1.22
CA THR A 45 -10.97 -2.16 1.55
C THR A 45 -10.19 -3.43 1.81
N ARG A 46 -10.88 -4.48 2.19
CA ARG A 46 -10.31 -5.82 2.21
C ARG A 46 -10.18 -6.36 0.79
N ALA A 47 -9.13 -7.17 0.56
CA ALA A 47 -8.95 -7.93 -0.68
C ALA A 47 -9.09 -9.44 -0.42
N SER A 48 -9.16 -10.21 -1.48
CA SER A 48 -8.88 -11.65 -1.48
C SER A 48 -7.61 -11.92 -2.26
N ASN A 49 -6.87 -12.96 -1.90
CA ASN A 49 -5.74 -13.45 -2.68
C ASN A 49 -6.21 -14.60 -3.58
N TYR A 50 -6.01 -14.47 -4.87
CA TYR A 50 -6.22 -15.56 -5.82
C TYR A 50 -4.88 -16.18 -6.21
N TRP A 51 -4.65 -17.40 -5.76
CA TRP A 51 -3.44 -18.18 -6.04
C TRP A 51 -3.59 -18.91 -7.38
N GLN A 52 -3.07 -18.34 -8.46
CA GLN A 52 -3.24 -18.88 -9.80
C GLN A 52 -2.70 -20.31 -9.96
N ALA A 53 -1.61 -20.66 -9.30
CA ALA A 53 -1.02 -22.00 -9.41
C ALA A 53 -1.90 -23.13 -8.83
N SER A 54 -2.75 -22.81 -7.87
CA SER A 54 -3.62 -23.79 -7.17
C SER A 54 -5.10 -23.55 -7.39
N ASP A 55 -5.46 -22.53 -8.16
CA ASP A 55 -6.85 -22.07 -8.41
C ASP A 55 -7.63 -21.85 -7.10
N ARG A 56 -6.97 -21.27 -6.09
CA ARG A 56 -7.56 -21.02 -4.76
C ARG A 56 -7.74 -19.54 -4.51
N THR A 57 -8.88 -19.18 -3.95
CA THR A 57 -9.13 -17.83 -3.42
C THR A 57 -9.24 -17.89 -1.91
N GLU A 58 -8.51 -17.01 -1.24
CA GLU A 58 -8.50 -16.87 0.21
C GLU A 58 -8.63 -15.39 0.58
N PRO A 59 -9.26 -15.05 1.72
CA PRO A 59 -9.18 -13.68 2.24
C PRO A 59 -7.71 -13.27 2.44
N ASP A 60 -7.41 -11.99 2.30
CA ASP A 60 -6.11 -11.43 2.65
C ASP A 60 -5.82 -11.53 4.16
N HIS A 61 -4.71 -10.93 4.58
CA HIS A 61 -4.29 -10.91 5.98
C HIS A 61 -5.41 -10.37 6.90
N PRO A 62 -5.64 -10.97 8.08
CA PRO A 62 -6.69 -10.54 9.00
C PRO A 62 -6.43 -9.17 9.63
N ASP A 63 -5.17 -8.76 9.73
CA ASP A 63 -4.79 -7.49 10.35
C ASP A 63 -4.81 -6.34 9.33
N HIS A 64 -5.51 -5.27 9.69
CA HIS A 64 -5.65 -4.07 8.86
C HIS A 64 -5.22 -2.84 9.66
N TYR A 65 -4.07 -2.27 9.30
CA TYR A 65 -3.49 -1.14 10.03
C TYR A 65 -3.70 0.17 9.27
N THR A 66 -4.01 1.21 10.04
CA THR A 66 -4.23 2.57 9.52
C THR A 66 -3.30 3.60 10.16
N ASP A 67 -2.60 3.22 11.22
CA ASP A 67 -1.66 4.11 11.90
C ASP A 67 -0.22 3.92 11.41
N PHE A 68 0.51 5.03 11.38
CA PHE A 68 1.88 5.07 10.89
C PHE A 68 2.82 4.08 11.60
N GLY A 69 2.73 4.00 12.93
CA GLY A 69 3.63 3.14 13.71
C GLY A 69 3.43 1.65 13.45
N ARG A 70 2.20 1.21 13.18
CA ARG A 70 1.92 -0.19 12.79
C ARG A 70 2.27 -0.45 11.33
N LEU A 71 1.96 0.49 10.43
CA LEU A 71 2.32 0.37 9.02
C LEU A 71 3.83 0.28 8.80
N LEU A 72 4.66 0.98 9.59
CA LEU A 72 6.12 0.82 9.57
C LEU A 72 6.57 -0.63 9.81
N CYS A 73 5.78 -1.39 10.58
CA CYS A 73 6.13 -2.76 10.95
C CYS A 73 5.39 -3.82 10.12
N SER A 74 4.29 -3.47 9.46
CA SER A 74 3.47 -4.42 8.72
C SER A 74 2.68 -3.71 7.63
N LEU A 75 3.17 -3.81 6.40
CA LEU A 75 2.55 -3.24 5.21
C LEU A 75 1.59 -4.29 4.61
N THR A 76 0.34 -4.28 5.04
CA THR A 76 -0.69 -5.27 4.68
C THR A 76 -1.74 -4.73 3.72
N ILE A 77 -1.53 -3.55 3.14
CA ILE A 77 -2.49 -2.90 2.24
C ILE A 77 -2.31 -3.45 0.82
N ALA A 78 -3.35 -4.05 0.27
CA ALA A 78 -3.37 -4.45 -1.13
C ALA A 78 -3.57 -3.22 -2.03
N ASN A 79 -2.69 -3.01 -3.01
CA ASN A 79 -2.71 -1.86 -3.90
C ASN A 79 -4.07 -1.73 -4.63
N CYS A 80 -4.58 -2.82 -5.21
CA CYS A 80 -5.86 -2.87 -5.92
C CYS A 80 -7.09 -2.54 -5.05
N ALA A 81 -6.95 -2.51 -3.71
CA ALA A 81 -8.03 -2.21 -2.79
C ALA A 81 -8.09 -0.73 -2.36
N THR A 82 -7.18 0.12 -2.86
CA THR A 82 -7.02 1.50 -2.37
C THR A 82 -7.77 2.55 -3.19
N LEU A 83 -8.08 3.67 -2.52
CA LEU A 83 -8.53 4.94 -3.11
C LEU A 83 -7.85 6.08 -2.34
N ALA A 84 -7.26 7.04 -3.05
CA ALA A 84 -6.47 8.12 -2.45
C ALA A 84 -6.78 9.49 -3.04
N ARG A 85 -6.59 10.56 -2.27
CA ARG A 85 -6.71 11.95 -2.75
C ARG A 85 -5.60 12.27 -3.72
N ARG A 86 -5.95 12.68 -4.93
CA ARG A 86 -5.00 13.01 -6.00
C ARG A 86 -3.99 14.10 -5.58
N GLU A 87 -4.43 15.11 -4.85
CA GLU A 87 -3.57 16.18 -4.37
C GLU A 87 -2.44 15.69 -3.46
N LEU A 88 -2.71 14.69 -2.58
CA LEU A 88 -1.70 14.12 -1.70
C LEU A 88 -0.72 13.23 -2.46
N ILE A 89 -1.17 12.54 -3.53
CA ILE A 89 -0.27 11.80 -4.40
C ILE A 89 0.70 12.75 -5.12
N ALA A 90 0.22 13.91 -5.57
CA ALA A 90 1.08 14.93 -6.17
C ALA A 90 2.17 15.37 -5.18
N ARG A 91 1.77 15.72 -3.96
CA ARG A 91 2.70 16.07 -2.87
C ARG A 91 3.69 14.95 -2.55
N TYR A 92 3.25 13.68 -2.57
CA TYR A 92 4.15 12.52 -2.39
C TYR A 92 5.32 12.54 -3.38
N TYR A 93 5.02 12.75 -4.66
CA TYR A 93 6.06 12.81 -5.68
C TYR A 93 7.02 14.00 -5.52
N ASP A 94 6.56 15.10 -4.96
CA ASP A 94 7.36 16.31 -4.77
C ASP A 94 8.17 16.29 -3.47
N GLU A 95 7.63 15.70 -2.39
CA GLU A 95 8.23 15.73 -1.05
C GLU A 95 9.05 14.47 -0.73
N VAL A 96 8.58 13.29 -1.14
CA VAL A 96 9.27 12.00 -0.92
C VAL A 96 10.27 11.70 -2.04
N ARG A 97 9.92 12.09 -3.27
CA ARG A 97 10.75 11.89 -4.48
C ARG A 97 11.20 10.45 -4.68
N PRO A 98 10.28 9.50 -4.83
CA PRO A 98 10.63 8.07 -4.89
C PRO A 98 11.60 7.73 -6.02
N ALA A 99 11.69 8.55 -7.08
CA ALA A 99 12.65 8.37 -8.17
C ALA A 99 14.13 8.59 -7.72
N GLU A 100 14.37 9.24 -6.58
CA GLU A 100 15.70 9.40 -5.99
C GLU A 100 16.11 8.17 -5.15
N HIS A 101 15.24 7.16 -5.04
CA HIS A 101 15.41 5.95 -4.25
C HIS A 101 15.34 4.68 -5.13
N PRO A 102 16.32 4.46 -6.03
CA PRO A 102 16.32 3.29 -6.93
C PRO A 102 16.47 1.94 -6.19
N GLU A 103 16.90 1.97 -4.93
CA GLU A 103 16.97 0.82 -4.03
C GLU A 103 15.60 0.32 -3.59
N TRP A 104 14.56 1.15 -3.62
CA TRP A 104 13.20 0.75 -3.26
C TRP A 104 12.58 -0.15 -4.34
N LYS A 105 12.22 -1.36 -3.95
CA LYS A 105 11.71 -2.42 -4.85
C LYS A 105 10.19 -2.46 -4.95
N THR A 106 9.51 -1.48 -4.36
CA THR A 106 8.05 -1.36 -4.37
C THR A 106 7.66 0.12 -4.41
N ASP A 107 6.62 0.44 -5.16
CA ASP A 107 6.13 1.82 -5.34
C ASP A 107 5.00 2.15 -4.35
N ASP A 108 4.32 1.14 -3.82
CA ASP A 108 3.15 1.27 -2.97
C ASP A 108 3.51 1.50 -1.50
N ALA A 109 4.44 0.73 -0.94
CA ALA A 109 4.82 0.81 0.46
C ALA A 109 5.22 2.21 0.94
N PRO A 110 6.11 2.96 0.25
CA PRO A 110 6.45 4.33 0.66
C PRO A 110 5.26 5.28 0.55
N MET A 111 4.35 5.05 -0.41
CA MET A 111 3.15 5.87 -0.55
C MET A 111 2.16 5.65 0.61
N TRP A 112 1.96 4.40 1.06
CA TRP A 112 1.11 4.13 2.23
C TRP A 112 1.63 4.80 3.50
N LEU A 113 2.93 4.71 3.72
CA LEU A 113 3.58 5.39 4.86
C LEU A 113 3.43 6.90 4.78
N TRP A 114 3.58 7.49 3.59
CA TRP A 114 3.36 8.91 3.36
C TRP A 114 1.93 9.34 3.72
N PHE A 115 0.91 8.61 3.26
CA PHE A 115 -0.47 8.91 3.62
C PHE A 115 -0.72 8.85 5.11
N ALA A 116 -0.14 7.86 5.81
CA ALA A 116 -0.27 7.73 7.25
C ALA A 116 0.47 8.84 8.04
N VAL A 117 1.45 9.52 7.43
CA VAL A 117 2.12 10.69 8.00
C VAL A 117 1.29 11.96 7.82
N CYS A 118 0.76 12.21 6.61
CA CYS A 118 0.19 13.50 6.25
C CYS A 118 -1.34 13.57 6.34
N SER A 119 -2.00 12.44 6.60
CA SER A 119 -3.46 12.35 6.64
C SER A 119 -3.94 11.19 7.51
N ARG A 120 -5.26 11.03 7.61
CA ARG A 120 -5.85 9.79 8.14
C ARG A 120 -5.96 8.74 7.04
N VAL A 121 -5.54 7.52 7.35
CA VAL A 121 -5.83 6.32 6.56
C VAL A 121 -7.04 5.63 7.17
N ARG A 122 -8.00 5.20 6.35
CA ARG A 122 -9.23 4.54 6.81
C ARG A 122 -9.35 3.16 6.17
N TYR A 123 -9.94 2.24 6.92
CA TYR A 123 -10.21 0.87 6.47
C TYR A 123 -11.72 0.59 6.42
N LEU A 124 -12.16 -0.08 5.35
CA LEU A 124 -13.51 -0.60 5.15
C LEU A 124 -13.45 -2.13 5.10
N PRO A 125 -14.20 -2.87 5.95
CA PRO A 125 -14.08 -4.33 6.06
C PRO A 125 -14.73 -5.11 4.90
N ALA A 126 -15.18 -4.45 3.85
CA ALA A 126 -15.77 -5.09 2.67
C ALA A 126 -14.69 -5.66 1.74
N ILE A 127 -14.85 -6.89 1.27
CA ILE A 127 -14.00 -7.48 0.23
C ILE A 127 -14.49 -6.94 -1.11
N THR A 128 -13.63 -6.18 -1.79
CA THR A 128 -14.00 -5.50 -3.04
C THR A 128 -12.99 -5.68 -4.18
N ALA A 129 -11.85 -6.28 -3.88
CA ALA A 129 -10.78 -6.50 -4.84
C ALA A 129 -10.20 -7.90 -4.68
N VAL A 130 -9.60 -8.40 -5.74
CA VAL A 130 -8.86 -9.66 -5.74
C VAL A 130 -7.45 -9.40 -6.24
N HIS A 131 -6.47 -9.73 -5.41
CA HIS A 131 -5.07 -9.65 -5.72
C HIS A 131 -4.60 -11.01 -6.27
N ARG A 132 -4.13 -11.04 -7.50
CA ARG A 132 -3.59 -12.24 -8.13
C ARG A 132 -2.18 -12.55 -7.63
N ARG A 133 -2.00 -13.75 -7.13
CA ARG A 133 -0.71 -14.26 -6.65
C ARG A 133 -0.06 -15.12 -7.73
N LEU A 134 0.92 -14.54 -8.40
CA LEU A 134 1.70 -15.23 -9.44
C LEU A 134 2.99 -15.81 -8.85
N PRO A 135 3.45 -17.02 -9.29
CA PRO A 135 4.69 -17.61 -8.80
C PRO A 135 5.94 -16.73 -9.03
N GLN A 136 5.92 -15.90 -10.09
CA GLN A 136 7.02 -15.02 -10.46
C GLN A 136 6.90 -13.60 -9.88
N SER A 137 5.89 -13.31 -9.07
CA SER A 137 5.74 -11.97 -8.50
C SER A 137 6.90 -11.65 -7.55
N VAL A 138 7.33 -10.39 -7.53
CA VAL A 138 8.50 -9.95 -6.73
C VAL A 138 8.28 -10.19 -5.24
N SER A 139 7.08 -9.90 -4.74
CA SER A 139 6.73 -10.04 -3.31
C SER A 139 6.61 -11.50 -2.85
N HIS A 140 6.40 -12.45 -3.79
CA HIS A 140 6.20 -13.88 -3.50
C HIS A 140 7.13 -14.78 -4.31
N SER A 141 8.25 -14.24 -4.79
CA SER A 141 9.24 -15.01 -5.54
C SER A 141 9.70 -16.23 -4.76
N THR A 142 9.79 -17.36 -5.43
CA THR A 142 10.40 -18.59 -4.89
C THR A 142 11.92 -18.49 -4.83
N GLU A 143 12.53 -17.51 -5.50
CA GLU A 143 13.95 -17.26 -5.48
C GLU A 143 14.36 -16.50 -4.21
N TYR A 144 15.07 -17.16 -3.32
CA TYR A 144 15.53 -16.60 -2.04
C TYR A 144 16.23 -15.22 -2.16
N PRO A 145 17.18 -15.00 -3.08
CA PRO A 145 17.87 -13.72 -3.19
C PRO A 145 16.90 -12.56 -3.51
N ARG A 146 15.91 -12.80 -4.39
CA ARG A 146 14.90 -11.79 -4.75
C ARG A 146 13.99 -11.45 -3.56
N ARG A 147 13.58 -12.48 -2.80
CA ARG A 147 12.78 -12.27 -1.58
C ARG A 147 13.53 -11.48 -0.52
N ILE A 148 14.80 -11.82 -0.28
CA ILE A 148 15.65 -11.09 0.66
C ILE A 148 15.76 -9.62 0.23
N ALA A 149 16.10 -9.35 -1.04
CA ALA A 149 16.23 -8.00 -1.57
C ALA A 149 14.91 -7.19 -1.45
N PHE A 150 13.76 -7.83 -1.62
CA PHE A 150 12.46 -7.20 -1.41
C PHE A 150 12.20 -6.88 0.07
N CYS A 151 12.48 -7.82 0.97
CA CYS A 151 12.33 -7.61 2.42
C CYS A 151 13.28 -6.53 2.95
N ASP A 152 14.54 -6.53 2.49
CA ASP A 152 15.52 -5.51 2.84
C ASP A 152 15.06 -4.12 2.36
N SER A 153 14.53 -4.03 1.14
CA SER A 153 13.94 -2.79 0.61
C SER A 153 12.76 -2.28 1.45
N LEU A 154 11.85 -3.16 1.87
CA LEU A 154 10.74 -2.77 2.76
C LEU A 154 11.25 -2.25 4.12
N MET A 155 12.32 -2.86 4.63
CA MET A 155 12.94 -2.40 5.87
C MET A 155 13.61 -1.03 5.69
N ASP A 156 14.34 -0.82 4.60
CA ASP A 156 14.99 0.46 4.29
C ASP A 156 13.95 1.59 4.14
N ILE A 157 12.85 1.34 3.44
CA ILE A 157 11.71 2.26 3.35
C ILE A 157 11.19 2.60 4.74
N SER A 158 10.93 1.59 5.57
CA SER A 158 10.40 1.79 6.93
C SER A 158 11.37 2.58 7.82
N LEU A 159 12.66 2.29 7.74
CA LEU A 159 13.70 3.01 8.50
C LEU A 159 13.85 4.46 8.01
N TRP A 160 13.77 4.70 6.72
CA TRP A 160 13.80 6.04 6.14
C TRP A 160 12.63 6.89 6.65
N PHE A 161 11.41 6.34 6.60
CA PHE A 161 10.21 7.03 7.09
C PHE A 161 10.23 7.25 8.61
N ASP A 162 10.69 6.27 9.39
CA ASP A 162 10.81 6.42 10.85
C ASP A 162 11.88 7.46 11.22
N ALA A 163 12.98 7.54 10.49
CA ALA A 163 14.01 8.56 10.72
C ALA A 163 13.49 9.98 10.42
N ARG A 164 12.67 10.14 9.37
CA ARG A 164 12.21 11.43 8.90
C ARG A 164 10.96 11.93 9.65
N TYR A 165 10.05 11.04 9.99
CA TYR A 165 8.73 11.38 10.53
C TYR A 165 8.42 10.74 11.88
N GLY A 166 9.08 9.65 12.25
CA GLY A 166 8.86 8.89 13.48
C GLY A 166 9.82 9.21 14.62
N ALA A 167 10.74 10.17 14.44
CA ALA A 167 11.81 10.49 15.39
C ALA A 167 12.61 9.25 15.84
N ARG A 168 12.73 8.26 14.97
CA ARG A 168 13.42 6.97 15.20
C ARG A 168 12.84 6.10 16.32
N ARG A 169 11.62 6.38 16.76
CA ARG A 169 10.98 5.69 17.89
C ARG A 169 10.62 4.23 17.58
N ASN A 170 10.45 3.89 16.30
CA ASN A 170 10.04 2.55 15.86
C ASN A 170 11.22 1.69 15.40
N ARG A 171 12.45 2.24 15.38
CA ARG A 171 13.63 1.56 14.83
C ARG A 171 13.81 0.14 15.33
N PHE A 172 13.68 -0.09 16.66
CA PHE A 172 13.84 -1.42 17.25
C PHE A 172 12.75 -2.40 16.78
N ARG A 173 11.50 -1.94 16.66
CA ARG A 173 10.38 -2.75 16.18
C ARG A 173 10.54 -3.14 14.70
N ILE A 174 11.02 -2.20 13.88
CA ILE A 174 11.30 -2.43 12.45
C ILE A 174 12.38 -3.51 12.31
N LEU A 175 13.49 -3.38 13.04
CA LEU A 175 14.62 -4.31 12.94
C LEU A 175 14.28 -5.73 13.46
N ARG A 176 13.41 -5.87 14.47
CA ARG A 176 12.94 -7.19 14.94
C ARG A 176 12.11 -7.96 13.93
N ARG A 177 11.60 -7.33 12.90
CA ARG A 177 10.86 -7.99 11.81
C ARG A 177 11.75 -8.92 10.96
N ARG A 178 13.07 -8.75 11.03
CA ARG A 178 14.07 -9.56 10.28
C ARG A 178 14.39 -10.90 10.94
N SER A 179 14.07 -11.07 12.21
CA SER A 179 14.31 -12.31 12.99
C SER A 179 13.05 -13.18 13.01
#